data_485b0845d634675da20f2c0d3476931f
#
_entry.id   485b0845d634675da20f2c0d3476931f
#
_cell.length_a   1.000
_cell.length_b   1.000
_cell.length_c   1.000
_cell.angle_alpha   90.00
_cell.angle_beta   90.00
_cell.angle_gamma   90.00
#
_symmetry.space_group_name_H-M   'P 1'
#
loop_
_entity.id
_entity.type
_entity.pdbx_description
1 polymer ?
#
loop_
_entity_poly.entity_id
_entity_poly.type
_entity_poly.pdbx_seq_one_letter_code
_entity_poly.pdbx_strand_id
1 'polypeptide(L)'
;MSISIDEQYDKVYRYCLLRVRHKETAEDITQETFLRYLEHPHYNSVDKTLQLLYTIAGNLCNDEFRKTKTAELPEDKADGGDIEDSVLSGFELKQALAKLSDEDREIIMLRYINEVPLNVIAKLHNMSRFALNRRINNILGRLHEYLGKEELI
;
A
#
# COMPACT_ATOMS: atom_id res chain seq x y z
N MET A 1 15.36 -9.10 16.87
CA MET A 1 13.98 -9.28 16.62
C MET A 1 13.70 -9.56 15.17
N SER A 2 12.92 -10.55 14.89
CA SER A 2 12.68 -10.90 13.52
C SER A 2 11.21 -10.70 13.18
N ILE A 3 10.89 -10.59 11.91
CA ILE A 3 9.51 -10.46 11.50
C ILE A 3 9.02 -11.80 11.02
N SER A 4 7.72 -12.00 11.09
CA SER A 4 7.14 -13.22 10.60
C SER A 4 6.98 -13.09 9.09
N ILE A 5 7.58 -14.00 8.36
CA ILE A 5 7.51 -13.96 6.90
C ILE A 5 6.07 -14.19 6.44
N ASP A 6 5.35 -15.11 7.07
CA ASP A 6 3.98 -15.37 6.68
C ASP A 6 3.11 -14.15 6.84
N GLU A 7 3.25 -13.46 7.96
CA GLU A 7 2.46 -12.29 8.20
C GLU A 7 2.79 -11.19 7.22
N GLN A 8 4.08 -10.99 6.94
CA GLN A 8 4.48 -9.95 6.00
C GLN A 8 4.09 -10.31 4.58
N TYR A 9 4.08 -11.59 4.24
CA TYR A 9 3.67 -11.99 2.91
C TYR A 9 2.22 -11.56 2.67
N ASP A 10 1.35 -11.79 3.64
CA ASP A 10 -0.04 -11.41 3.51
C ASP A 10 -0.19 -9.90 3.40
N LYS A 11 0.58 -9.15 4.18
CA LYS A 11 0.49 -7.70 4.15
C LYS A 11 0.99 -7.13 2.82
N VAL A 12 2.10 -7.65 2.32
CA VAL A 12 2.64 -7.19 1.06
C VAL A 12 1.70 -7.56 -0.08
N TYR A 13 1.10 -8.75 -0.03
CA TYR A 13 0.13 -9.14 -1.04
C TYR A 13 -1.05 -8.16 -1.05
N ARG A 14 -1.56 -7.80 0.13
CA ARG A 14 -2.67 -6.86 0.23
C ARG A 14 -2.28 -5.50 -0.35
N TYR A 15 -1.07 -5.05 -0.04
CA TYR A 15 -0.57 -3.79 -0.58
C TYR A 15 -0.53 -3.84 -2.11
N CYS A 16 0.00 -4.92 -2.68
CA CYS A 16 0.10 -5.05 -4.12
C CYS A 16 -1.29 -5.14 -4.74
N LEU A 17 -2.20 -5.87 -4.11
CA LEU A 17 -3.54 -6.04 -4.62
C LEU A 17 -4.28 -4.72 -4.69
N LEU A 18 -4.14 -3.89 -3.68
CA LEU A 18 -4.80 -2.60 -3.69
C LEU A 18 -4.19 -1.66 -4.73
N ARG A 19 -2.93 -1.87 -5.06
CA ARG A 19 -2.30 -1.03 -6.07
C ARG A 19 -2.57 -1.48 -7.49
N VAL A 20 -2.38 -2.76 -7.80
CA VAL A 20 -2.54 -3.23 -9.18
C VAL A 20 -3.96 -3.73 -9.47
N ARG A 21 -4.73 -4.06 -8.43
CA ARG A 21 -6.12 -4.43 -8.57
C ARG A 21 -6.37 -5.63 -9.45
N HIS A 22 -5.47 -6.58 -9.45
CA HIS A 22 -5.60 -7.80 -10.22
C HIS A 22 -4.91 -8.91 -9.42
N LYS A 23 -5.64 -9.96 -9.09
CA LYS A 23 -5.15 -10.97 -8.18
C LYS A 23 -3.88 -11.66 -8.64
N GLU A 24 -3.86 -12.11 -9.88
CA GLU A 24 -2.70 -12.84 -10.35
C GLU A 24 -1.46 -11.97 -10.41
N THR A 25 -1.63 -10.73 -10.85
CA THR A 25 -0.51 -9.81 -10.91
C THR A 25 0.00 -9.51 -9.51
N ALA A 26 -0.91 -9.30 -8.57
CA ALA A 26 -0.50 -9.02 -7.19
C ALA A 26 0.24 -10.22 -6.59
N GLU A 27 -0.20 -11.42 -6.91
CA GLU A 27 0.45 -12.62 -6.42
C GLU A 27 1.84 -12.74 -7.00
N ASP A 28 1.99 -12.49 -8.29
CA ASP A 28 3.29 -12.56 -8.93
C ASP A 28 4.25 -11.53 -8.36
N ILE A 29 3.77 -10.32 -8.15
CA ILE A 29 4.62 -9.28 -7.60
C ILE A 29 5.02 -9.60 -6.16
N THR A 30 4.10 -10.17 -5.38
CA THR A 30 4.42 -10.52 -4.01
C THR A 30 5.48 -11.61 -3.98
N GLN A 31 5.34 -12.62 -4.81
CA GLN A 31 6.32 -13.68 -4.85
C GLN A 31 7.68 -13.15 -5.28
N GLU A 32 7.69 -12.31 -6.30
CA GLU A 32 8.95 -11.75 -6.76
C GLU A 32 9.59 -10.87 -5.70
N THR A 33 8.77 -10.15 -4.93
CA THR A 33 9.27 -9.30 -3.86
C THR A 33 10.03 -10.13 -2.84
N PHE A 34 9.45 -11.26 -2.43
CA PHE A 34 10.11 -12.06 -1.41
C PHE A 34 11.30 -12.82 -1.97
N LEU A 35 11.28 -13.20 -3.24
CA LEU A 35 12.46 -13.80 -3.85
C LEU A 35 13.61 -12.80 -3.86
N ARG A 36 13.35 -11.57 -4.24
CA ARG A 36 14.40 -10.57 -4.25
C ARG A 36 14.88 -10.23 -2.85
N TYR A 37 13.93 -10.19 -1.90
CA TYR A 37 14.31 -9.94 -0.52
C TYR A 37 15.28 -11.01 -0.03
N LEU A 38 15.05 -12.27 -0.37
CA LEU A 38 15.91 -13.34 0.08
C LEU A 38 17.29 -13.28 -0.54
N GLU A 39 17.44 -12.60 -1.65
CA GLU A 39 18.75 -12.46 -2.28
C GLU A 39 19.57 -11.33 -1.68
N HIS A 40 18.97 -10.49 -0.87
CA HIS A 40 19.69 -9.39 -0.28
C HIS A 40 20.25 -9.77 1.08
N PRO A 41 21.30 -9.12 1.54
CA PRO A 41 21.75 -9.33 2.90
C PRO A 41 20.66 -8.94 3.85
N HIS A 42 20.45 -9.74 4.88
CA HIS A 42 19.37 -9.48 5.80
C HIS A 42 19.80 -8.46 6.85
N TYR A 43 18.85 -7.62 7.23
CA TYR A 43 19.11 -6.62 8.22
C TYR A 43 18.69 -7.12 9.59
N ASN A 44 19.33 -6.58 10.63
CA ASN A 44 18.94 -6.94 11.98
C ASN A 44 17.76 -6.09 12.42
N SER A 45 17.40 -5.07 11.69
CA SER A 45 16.36 -4.15 12.10
C SER A 45 15.07 -4.49 11.38
N VAL A 46 13.97 -4.56 12.13
CA VAL A 46 12.66 -4.80 11.55
C VAL A 46 12.30 -3.66 10.60
N ASP A 47 12.62 -2.42 10.99
CA ASP A 47 12.28 -1.27 10.16
C ASP A 47 12.99 -1.32 8.82
N LYS A 48 14.26 -1.69 8.82
CA LYS A 48 15.00 -1.76 7.55
C LYS A 48 14.50 -2.89 6.69
N THR A 49 14.11 -3.99 7.29
CA THR A 49 13.56 -5.10 6.55
C THR A 49 12.24 -4.70 5.89
N LEU A 50 11.38 -4.03 6.64
CA LEU A 50 10.11 -3.58 6.07
C LEU A 50 10.33 -2.55 4.97
N GLN A 51 11.29 -1.65 5.17
CA GLN A 51 11.58 -0.66 4.15
C GLN A 51 12.04 -1.34 2.86
N LEU A 52 12.87 -2.38 2.98
CA LEU A 52 13.32 -3.09 1.80
C LEU A 52 12.17 -3.80 1.10
N LEU A 53 11.32 -4.49 1.86
CA LEU A 53 10.20 -5.21 1.27
C LEU A 53 9.27 -4.27 0.51
N TYR A 54 8.90 -3.15 1.12
CA TYR A 54 7.95 -2.24 0.46
C TYR A 54 8.61 -1.47 -0.68
N THR A 55 9.91 -1.25 -0.60
CA THR A 55 10.61 -0.63 -1.72
C THR A 55 10.58 -1.55 -2.94
N ILE A 56 10.87 -2.83 -2.73
CA ILE A 56 10.85 -3.78 -3.82
C ILE A 56 9.44 -3.90 -4.39
N ALA A 57 8.46 -4.09 -3.50
CA ALA A 57 7.08 -4.27 -3.94
C ALA A 57 6.58 -3.02 -4.67
N GLY A 58 6.88 -1.84 -4.14
CA GLY A 58 6.44 -0.61 -4.77
C GLY A 58 7.04 -0.41 -6.14
N ASN A 59 8.32 -0.74 -6.29
CA ASN A 59 8.96 -0.62 -7.60
C ASN A 59 8.36 -1.58 -8.60
N LEU A 60 8.05 -2.80 -8.18
CA LEU A 60 7.44 -3.77 -9.07
C LEU A 60 6.03 -3.34 -9.46
N CYS A 61 5.28 -2.76 -8.54
CA CYS A 61 3.95 -2.25 -8.86
C CYS A 61 4.06 -1.08 -9.84
N ASN A 62 5.05 -0.21 -9.66
CA ASN A 62 5.25 0.89 -10.58
C ASN A 62 5.61 0.38 -11.97
N ASP A 63 6.44 -0.66 -12.04
CA ASP A 63 6.79 -1.25 -13.33
C ASP A 63 5.56 -1.83 -14.01
N GLU A 64 4.68 -2.42 -13.23
CA GLU A 64 3.47 -2.99 -13.80
C GLU A 64 2.57 -1.89 -14.35
N PHE A 65 2.46 -0.76 -13.66
CA PHE A 65 1.68 0.34 -14.18
C PHE A 65 2.26 0.85 -15.48
N ARG A 66 3.56 0.93 -15.58
CA ARG A 66 4.18 1.41 -16.82
C ARG A 66 3.90 0.44 -17.97
N LYS A 67 3.91 -0.84 -17.69
CA LYS A 67 3.63 -1.81 -18.72
C LYS A 67 2.20 -1.72 -19.20
N THR A 68 1.25 -1.62 -18.29
CA THR A 68 -0.14 -1.58 -18.68
C THR A 68 -0.51 -0.26 -19.32
N LYS A 69 0.27 0.79 -19.05
CA LYS A 69 -0.01 2.05 -19.68
C LYS A 69 0.34 2.00 -21.15
N THR A 70 1.41 1.33 -21.52
CA THR A 70 1.77 1.24 -22.92
C THR A 70 0.93 0.22 -23.64
N ALA A 71 0.40 -0.78 -22.95
CA ALA A 71 -0.43 -1.77 -23.58
C ALA A 71 -1.87 -1.34 -23.45
N GLU A 72 -2.69 -1.70 -24.43
CA GLU A 72 -4.06 -1.35 -24.34
C GLU A 72 -4.68 -2.14 -23.24
N LEU A 73 -5.22 -1.54 -22.25
CA LEU A 73 -5.78 -2.23 -21.18
C LEU A 73 -7.17 -2.63 -21.33
N PRO A 74 -7.49 -3.84 -21.12
CA PRO A 74 -8.86 -4.26 -21.11
C PRO A 74 -9.53 -3.64 -19.94
N GLU A 75 -10.77 -3.50 -20.00
CA GLU A 75 -11.41 -2.89 -18.96
C GLU A 75 -11.67 -3.69 -17.82
N ASP A 76 -11.23 -4.83 -17.72
CA ASP A 76 -11.58 -5.71 -16.72
C ASP A 76 -11.03 -5.36 -15.42
N LYS A 77 -11.25 -4.28 -14.91
CA LYS A 77 -10.83 -4.06 -13.66
C LYS A 77 -11.90 -4.44 -12.81
N ALA A 78 -12.80 -5.21 -13.23
CA ALA A 78 -13.91 -5.62 -12.45
C ALA A 78 -13.53 -6.26 -11.16
N ASP A 79 -12.46 -6.97 -11.15
CA ASP A 79 -12.06 -7.61 -9.93
C ASP A 79 -11.65 -6.64 -8.86
N GLY A 80 -11.26 -5.47 -9.23
CA GLY A 80 -10.76 -4.51 -8.27
C GLY A 80 -11.80 -4.12 -7.24
N GLY A 81 -13.03 -3.97 -7.68
CA GLY A 81 -14.06 -3.58 -6.77
C GLY A 81 -14.33 -4.62 -5.71
N ASP A 82 -14.43 -5.86 -6.12
CA ASP A 82 -14.69 -6.92 -5.17
C ASP A 82 -13.53 -7.11 -4.23
N ILE A 83 -12.32 -6.99 -4.72
CA ILE A 83 -11.16 -7.16 -3.88
C ILE A 83 -11.11 -6.05 -2.85
N GLU A 84 -11.40 -4.84 -3.26
CA GLU A 84 -11.38 -3.74 -2.32
C GLU A 84 -12.46 -3.91 -1.27
N ASP A 85 -13.60 -4.45 -1.63
CA ASP A 85 -14.64 -4.66 -0.65
C ASP A 85 -14.22 -5.67 0.41
N SER A 86 -13.38 -6.61 0.07
CA SER A 86 -12.93 -7.58 1.06
C SER A 86 -11.87 -7.02 1.98
N VAL A 87 -11.12 -6.00 1.54
CA VAL A 87 -10.08 -5.41 2.35
C VAL A 87 -10.59 -4.17 3.08
N LEU A 88 -11.37 -3.34 2.39
CA LEU A 88 -11.89 -2.12 2.95
C LEU A 88 -13.39 -2.27 3.10
N SER A 89 -13.93 -2.01 4.24
CA SER A 89 -15.34 -2.14 4.43
C SER A 89 -16.01 -0.80 4.24
N GLY A 90 -17.22 -0.80 3.78
CA GLY A 90 -17.96 0.44 3.68
C GLY A 90 -17.84 1.11 2.35
N PHE A 91 -18.98 1.26 1.67
CA PHE A 91 -18.99 1.91 0.35
C PHE A 91 -18.57 3.36 0.48
N GLU A 92 -18.98 4.03 1.55
CA GLU A 92 -18.65 5.43 1.74
C GLU A 92 -17.16 5.62 1.95
N LEU A 93 -16.52 4.72 2.69
CA LEU A 93 -15.09 4.82 2.91
C LEU A 93 -14.35 4.60 1.60
N LYS A 94 -14.79 3.65 0.81
CA LYS A 94 -14.16 3.41 -0.48
C LYS A 94 -14.26 4.66 -1.35
N GLN A 95 -15.40 5.32 -1.36
CA GLN A 95 -15.55 6.51 -2.17
C GLN A 95 -14.66 7.64 -1.66
N ALA A 96 -14.57 7.78 -0.34
CA ALA A 96 -13.73 8.83 0.22
C ALA A 96 -12.26 8.60 -0.11
N LEU A 97 -11.81 7.35 -0.01
CA LEU A 97 -10.43 7.04 -0.33
C LEU A 97 -10.14 7.27 -1.80
N ALA A 98 -11.11 7.04 -2.66
CA ALA A 98 -10.91 7.24 -4.09
C ALA A 98 -10.69 8.71 -4.44
N LYS A 99 -11.09 9.62 -3.55
CA LYS A 99 -10.89 11.04 -3.81
C LYS A 99 -9.48 11.51 -3.45
N LEU A 100 -8.71 10.68 -2.77
CA LEU A 100 -7.35 11.05 -2.41
C LEU A 100 -6.42 10.82 -3.60
N SER A 101 -5.29 11.51 -3.59
CA SER A 101 -4.26 11.22 -4.59
C SER A 101 -3.74 9.81 -4.36
N ASP A 102 -3.08 9.25 -5.36
CA ASP A 102 -2.52 7.91 -5.24
C ASP A 102 -1.54 7.83 -4.09
N GLU A 103 -0.69 8.85 -3.93
CA GLU A 103 0.29 8.82 -2.87
C GLU A 103 -0.37 8.94 -1.50
N ASP A 104 -1.36 9.81 -1.36
CA ASP A 104 -2.05 9.97 -0.08
C ASP A 104 -2.77 8.67 0.30
N ARG A 105 -3.39 8.03 -0.68
CA ARG A 105 -4.09 6.78 -0.44
C ARG A 105 -3.10 5.70 0.00
N GLU A 106 -1.94 5.64 -0.64
CA GLU A 106 -0.93 4.66 -0.28
C GLU A 106 -0.42 4.89 1.14
N ILE A 107 -0.18 6.14 1.53
CA ILE A 107 0.28 6.44 2.87
C ILE A 107 -0.72 5.96 3.92
N ILE A 108 -2.00 6.23 3.68
CA ILE A 108 -3.04 5.84 4.63
C ILE A 108 -3.16 4.32 4.69
N MET A 109 -3.07 3.65 3.55
CA MET A 109 -3.15 2.20 3.54
C MET A 109 -1.98 1.56 4.25
N LEU A 110 -0.77 2.08 4.04
CA LEU A 110 0.39 1.54 4.72
C LEU A 110 0.26 1.74 6.23
N ARG A 111 -0.22 2.90 6.64
CA ARG A 111 -0.30 3.20 8.06
C ARG A 111 -1.40 2.42 8.77
N TYR A 112 -2.59 2.37 8.19
CA TYR A 112 -3.74 1.85 8.91
C TYR A 112 -4.17 0.45 8.52
N ILE A 113 -3.89 0.01 7.33
CA ILE A 113 -4.24 -1.34 6.94
C ILE A 113 -3.06 -2.28 7.18
N ASN A 114 -1.87 -1.89 6.75
CA ASN A 114 -0.71 -2.73 6.91
C ASN A 114 0.09 -2.46 8.18
N GLU A 115 -0.31 -1.41 8.89
CA GLU A 115 0.34 -1.09 10.17
C GLU A 115 1.85 -0.93 10.07
N VAL A 116 2.31 -0.30 9.02
CA VAL A 116 3.73 -0.06 8.83
C VAL A 116 4.14 1.11 9.73
N PRO A 117 5.28 1.02 10.40
CA PRO A 117 5.71 2.10 11.29
C PRO A 117 5.92 3.40 10.55
N LEU A 118 5.68 4.50 11.22
CA LEU A 118 5.81 5.82 10.61
C LEU A 118 7.21 6.08 10.07
N ASN A 119 8.24 5.60 10.76
CA ASN A 119 9.60 5.79 10.30
C ASN A 119 9.82 5.15 8.94
N VAL A 120 9.22 3.98 8.72
CA VAL A 120 9.38 3.27 7.47
C VAL A 120 8.64 4.00 6.36
N ILE A 121 7.40 4.42 6.64
CA ILE A 121 6.62 5.13 5.63
C ILE A 121 7.33 6.43 5.24
N ALA A 122 7.87 7.14 6.22
CA ALA A 122 8.57 8.38 5.93
C ALA A 122 9.74 8.13 4.98
N LYS A 123 10.50 7.08 5.22
CA LYS A 123 11.62 6.78 4.35
C LYS A 123 11.16 6.33 2.98
N LEU A 124 10.08 5.58 2.89
CA LEU A 124 9.58 5.14 1.61
C LEU A 124 9.14 6.32 0.74
N HIS A 125 8.69 7.39 1.37
CA HIS A 125 8.19 8.54 0.63
C HIS A 125 9.14 9.75 0.70
N ASN A 126 10.35 9.53 1.19
CA ASN A 126 11.38 10.58 1.26
C ASN A 126 10.92 11.80 2.03
N MET A 127 10.32 11.59 3.16
CA MET A 127 9.85 12.66 4.03
C MET A 127 10.43 12.53 5.41
N SER A 128 10.47 13.62 6.15
CA SER A 128 10.78 13.51 7.57
C SER A 128 9.54 12.99 8.28
N ARG A 129 9.73 12.45 9.46
CA ARG A 129 8.63 11.98 10.25
C ARG A 129 7.65 13.09 10.56
N PHE A 130 8.19 14.27 10.79
CA PHE A 130 7.39 15.43 11.10
C PHE A 130 6.50 15.81 9.91
N ALA A 131 7.06 15.84 8.71
CA ALA A 131 6.30 16.15 7.51
C ALA A 131 5.24 15.07 7.26
N LEU A 132 5.58 13.81 7.52
CA LEU A 132 4.65 12.72 7.33
C LEU A 132 3.46 12.86 8.29
N ASN A 133 3.73 13.20 9.55
CA ASN A 133 2.64 13.37 10.51
C ASN A 133 1.70 14.49 10.07
N ARG A 134 2.24 15.59 9.58
CA ARG A 134 1.40 16.67 9.09
C ARG A 134 0.56 16.20 7.91
N ARG A 135 1.17 15.43 7.03
CA ARG A 135 0.45 14.95 5.85
C ARG A 135 -0.67 14.01 6.24
N ILE A 136 -0.40 13.09 7.17
CA ILE A 136 -1.43 12.16 7.62
C ILE A 136 -2.58 12.91 8.27
N ASN A 137 -2.27 13.89 9.11
CA ASN A 137 -3.34 14.66 9.75
C ASN A 137 -4.18 15.40 8.71
N ASN A 138 -3.54 15.93 7.67
CA ASN A 138 -4.26 16.60 6.61
C ASN A 138 -5.14 15.62 5.84
N ILE A 139 -4.63 14.43 5.56
CA ILE A 139 -5.40 13.41 4.85
C ILE A 139 -6.60 12.99 5.69
N LEU A 140 -6.39 12.77 6.98
CA LEU A 140 -7.49 12.37 7.85
C LEU A 140 -8.56 13.45 7.93
N GLY A 141 -8.14 14.70 7.92
CA GLY A 141 -9.10 15.81 7.91
C GLY A 141 -9.95 15.81 6.66
N ARG A 142 -9.34 15.56 5.52
CA ARG A 142 -10.08 15.50 4.28
C ARG A 142 -11.04 14.31 4.24
N LEU A 143 -10.59 13.16 4.74
CA LEU A 143 -11.45 12.00 4.81
C LEU A 143 -12.63 12.25 5.73
N HIS A 144 -12.38 12.94 6.82
CA HIS A 144 -13.44 13.28 7.76
C HIS A 144 -14.49 14.14 7.07
N GLU A 145 -14.06 15.08 6.25
CA GLU A 145 -14.98 15.90 5.51
C GLU A 145 -15.76 15.09 4.49
N TYR A 146 -15.10 14.20 3.78
CA TYR A 146 -15.77 13.40 2.77
C TYR A 146 -16.79 12.47 3.38
N LEU A 147 -16.53 11.95 4.57
CA LEU A 147 -17.43 11.01 5.21
C LEU A 147 -18.49 11.67 6.06
N GLY A 148 -18.37 12.95 6.28
CA GLY A 148 -19.34 13.62 7.09
C GLY A 148 -19.14 13.44 8.55
N LYS A 149 -17.92 13.52 8.97
CA LYS A 149 -17.59 13.57 10.33
C LYS A 149 -17.51 12.44 11.23
N GLU A 150 -18.49 12.05 11.88
CA GLU A 150 -18.35 11.17 12.98
C GLU A 150 -17.73 9.84 12.73
N GLU A 151 -17.69 9.38 11.54
CA GLU A 151 -17.19 8.05 11.26
C GLU A 151 -15.72 7.87 11.53
N LEU A 152 -14.97 8.92 11.58
CA LEU A 152 -13.54 8.79 11.78
C LEU A 152 -13.10 9.03 13.21
N ILE A 153 -13.98 9.31 14.09
CA ILE A 153 -13.63 9.59 15.48
C ILE A 153 -13.74 8.41 16.40
#